data_d8f792aee1823c8773b9605467124c17
#
_entry.id   d8f792aee1823c8773b9605467124c17
#
_cell.length_a   1.000
_cell.length_b   1.000
_cell.length_c   1.000
_cell.angle_alpha   90.00
_cell.angle_beta   90.00
_cell.angle_gamma   90.00
#
_symmetry.space_group_name_H-M   'P 1'
#
loop_
_entity.id
_entity.type
_entity.pdbx_description
1 polymer ?
#
loop_
_entity_poly.entity_id
_entity_poly.type
_entity_poly.pdbx_seq_one_letter_code
_entity_poly.pdbx_strand_id
1 'polypeptide(L)'
;MKMFKDAIVLFLITVVAACALGAVYEITKGPIEESKVKAKTEAYEKVFGEIPQLNEVDTGMIDAANTAISEKENLTGSTVGEMLDVRDENGQYLGTILSVTNANGYGGNITIAMGVASDGTLKGIEFLEISETAGLGMKAKDESFLAQFKDVKTESFSLPKAKLPGETEMDAVSSATITSKAVNRAVNAGLLAAECIRAVYGVTD
;
A
#
# COMPACT_ATOMS: atom_id res chain seq x y z
N MET A 1 43.57 4.66 -34.74
CA MET A 1 42.66 5.77 -35.17
C MET A 1 41.19 5.31 -35.36
N LYS A 2 40.94 4.11 -35.90
CA LYS A 2 39.53 3.62 -36.11
C LYS A 2 38.78 3.42 -34.80
N MET A 3 39.38 2.72 -33.83
CA MET A 3 38.81 2.51 -32.47
C MET A 3 38.43 3.83 -31.74
N PHE A 4 39.24 4.87 -31.89
CA PHE A 4 38.98 6.17 -31.28
C PHE A 4 37.77 6.89 -31.90
N LYS A 5 37.60 6.76 -33.21
CA LYS A 5 36.42 7.28 -33.93
C LYS A 5 35.16 6.52 -33.50
N ASP A 6 35.23 5.20 -33.38
CA ASP A 6 34.10 4.36 -32.99
C ASP A 6 33.70 4.67 -31.53
N ALA A 7 34.66 4.91 -30.64
CA ALA A 7 34.40 5.32 -29.25
C ALA A 7 33.69 6.69 -29.16
N ILE A 8 34.13 7.67 -29.99
CA ILE A 8 33.48 9.00 -30.05
C ILE A 8 32.03 8.89 -30.56
N VAL A 9 31.79 8.09 -31.60
CA VAL A 9 30.45 7.88 -32.15
C VAL A 9 29.54 7.24 -31.09
N LEU A 10 30.01 6.23 -30.38
CA LEU A 10 29.25 5.60 -29.31
C LEU A 10 28.93 6.58 -28.17
N PHE A 11 29.92 7.38 -27.77
CA PHE A 11 29.74 8.43 -26.76
C PHE A 11 28.67 9.47 -27.19
N LEU A 12 28.71 9.92 -28.42
CA LEU A 12 27.70 10.87 -28.93
C LEU A 12 26.30 10.29 -28.95
N ILE A 13 26.14 9.02 -29.36
CA ILE A 13 24.86 8.34 -29.36
C ILE A 13 24.32 8.22 -27.92
N THR A 14 25.15 7.84 -26.96
CA THR A 14 24.73 7.71 -25.55
C THR A 14 24.34 9.06 -24.94
N VAL A 15 25.07 10.14 -25.26
CA VAL A 15 24.73 11.48 -24.79
C VAL A 15 23.39 11.94 -25.38
N VAL A 16 23.17 11.76 -26.68
CA VAL A 16 21.89 12.11 -27.32
C VAL A 16 20.73 11.32 -26.72
N ALA A 17 20.91 10.00 -26.51
CA ALA A 17 19.90 9.16 -25.88
C ALA A 17 19.61 9.59 -24.44
N ALA A 18 20.62 9.92 -23.64
CA ALA A 18 20.47 10.40 -22.28
C ALA A 18 19.73 11.75 -22.23
N CYS A 19 20.08 12.69 -23.10
CA CYS A 19 19.37 13.97 -23.21
C CYS A 19 17.90 13.78 -23.62
N ALA A 20 17.62 12.91 -24.59
CA ALA A 20 16.25 12.63 -25.03
C ALA A 20 15.41 12.00 -23.88
N LEU A 21 15.96 11.03 -23.16
CA LEU A 21 15.29 10.43 -22.00
C LEU A 21 15.05 11.43 -20.88
N GLY A 22 16.04 12.29 -20.58
CA GLY A 22 15.89 13.36 -19.59
C GLY A 22 14.79 14.35 -19.96
N ALA A 23 14.71 14.78 -21.23
CA ALA A 23 13.65 15.66 -21.71
C ALA A 23 12.27 15.02 -21.61
N VAL A 24 12.12 13.75 -22.00
CA VAL A 24 10.86 13.01 -21.84
C VAL A 24 10.47 12.91 -20.36
N TYR A 25 11.41 12.59 -19.47
CA TYR A 25 11.16 12.52 -18.03
C TYR A 25 10.61 13.84 -17.46
N GLU A 26 11.25 14.99 -17.79
CA GLU A 26 10.80 16.30 -17.30
C GLU A 26 9.38 16.66 -17.81
N ILE A 27 9.05 16.33 -19.05
CA ILE A 27 7.72 16.58 -19.62
C ILE A 27 6.67 15.68 -18.98
N THR A 28 7.00 14.43 -18.67
CA THR A 28 6.03 13.43 -18.18
C THR A 28 5.87 13.42 -16.65
N LYS A 29 6.83 13.97 -15.91
CA LYS A 29 6.82 13.99 -14.45
C LYS A 29 5.55 14.65 -13.88
N GLY A 30 5.17 15.83 -14.36
CA GLY A 30 3.99 16.56 -13.90
C GLY A 30 2.68 15.75 -14.08
N PRO A 31 2.33 15.34 -15.30
CA PRO A 31 1.15 14.52 -15.54
C PRO A 31 1.14 13.17 -14.75
N ILE A 32 2.31 12.57 -14.51
CA ILE A 32 2.41 11.35 -13.71
C ILE A 32 2.08 11.63 -12.24
N GLU A 33 2.60 12.72 -11.67
CA GLU A 33 2.31 13.13 -10.29
C GLU A 33 0.81 13.43 -10.11
N GLU A 34 0.21 14.20 -10.99
CA GLU A 34 -1.24 14.49 -10.96
C GLU A 34 -2.08 13.21 -11.05
N SER A 35 -1.69 12.28 -11.94
CA SER A 35 -2.37 10.99 -12.09
C SER A 35 -2.26 10.12 -10.82
N LYS A 36 -1.09 10.15 -10.15
CA LYS A 36 -0.88 9.42 -8.88
C LYS A 36 -1.74 10.00 -7.76
N VAL A 37 -1.79 11.33 -7.62
CA VAL A 37 -2.63 11.99 -6.60
C VAL A 37 -4.09 11.65 -6.83
N LYS A 38 -4.58 11.73 -8.07
CA LYS A 38 -5.96 11.38 -8.41
C LYS A 38 -6.27 9.91 -8.11
N ALA A 39 -5.42 8.99 -8.55
CA ALA A 39 -5.59 7.56 -8.29
C ALA A 39 -5.58 7.24 -6.78
N LYS A 40 -4.77 7.96 -6.00
CA LYS A 40 -4.71 7.83 -4.53
C LYS A 40 -6.03 8.31 -3.89
N THR A 41 -6.55 9.45 -4.29
CA THR A 41 -7.83 9.96 -3.78
C THR A 41 -8.97 9.00 -4.12
N GLU A 42 -9.06 8.54 -5.36
CA GLU A 42 -10.06 7.55 -5.78
C GLU A 42 -9.93 6.23 -4.98
N ALA A 43 -8.70 5.79 -4.67
CA ALA A 43 -8.48 4.61 -3.85
C ALA A 43 -8.98 4.82 -2.41
N TYR A 44 -8.75 5.99 -1.83
CA TYR A 44 -9.22 6.33 -0.48
C TYR A 44 -10.74 6.34 -0.38
N GLU A 45 -11.42 6.94 -1.37
CA GLU A 45 -12.88 6.90 -1.46
C GLU A 45 -13.42 5.47 -1.62
N LYS A 46 -12.75 4.62 -2.38
CA LYS A 46 -13.15 3.21 -2.54
C LYS A 46 -13.01 2.40 -1.25
N VAL A 47 -11.95 2.63 -0.46
CA VAL A 47 -11.69 1.82 0.75
C VAL A 47 -12.42 2.29 1.98
N PHE A 48 -12.91 3.51 2.03
CA PHE A 48 -13.60 4.05 3.19
C PHE A 48 -15.06 4.45 2.91
N GLY A 49 -15.38 4.85 1.69
CA GLY A 49 -16.67 5.38 1.29
C GLY A 49 -16.69 6.92 1.38
N GLU A 50 -17.77 7.50 1.90
CA GLU A 50 -17.86 8.94 2.09
C GLU A 50 -16.83 9.42 3.11
N ILE A 51 -16.04 10.42 2.72
CA ILE A 51 -14.97 11.01 3.53
C ILE A 51 -15.29 12.48 3.76
N PRO A 52 -16.00 12.83 4.86
CA PRO A 52 -16.37 14.22 5.13
C PRO A 52 -15.16 15.12 5.41
N GLN A 53 -14.22 14.64 6.20
CA GLN A 53 -12.99 15.36 6.55
C GLN A 53 -11.81 14.38 6.68
N LEU A 54 -10.66 14.76 6.07
CA LEU A 54 -9.38 14.09 6.22
C LEU A 54 -8.40 14.98 6.96
N ASN A 55 -7.75 14.45 7.98
CA ASN A 55 -6.69 15.13 8.70
C ASN A 55 -5.43 14.25 8.69
N GLU A 56 -4.29 14.87 8.49
CA GLU A 56 -3.01 14.15 8.61
C GLU A 56 -2.76 13.74 10.06
N VAL A 57 -2.34 12.51 10.27
CA VAL A 57 -1.91 12.00 11.57
C VAL A 57 -0.48 12.47 11.83
N ASP A 58 -0.17 12.76 13.09
CA ASP A 58 1.18 13.17 13.51
C ASP A 58 2.23 12.13 13.10
N THR A 59 3.35 12.60 12.57
CA THR A 59 4.45 11.75 12.12
C THR A 59 5.02 10.85 13.20
N GLY A 60 5.00 11.30 14.46
CA GLY A 60 5.41 10.51 15.60
C GLY A 60 4.55 9.25 15.81
N MET A 61 3.26 9.32 15.47
CA MET A 61 2.37 8.15 15.50
C MET A 61 2.72 7.16 14.38
N ILE A 62 3.05 7.66 13.19
CA ILE A 62 3.49 6.83 12.07
C ILE A 62 4.80 6.11 12.43
N ASP A 63 5.74 6.81 13.05
CA ASP A 63 7.01 6.23 13.50
C ASP A 63 6.80 5.18 14.60
N ALA A 64 5.89 5.44 15.54
CA ALA A 64 5.54 4.48 16.58
C ALA A 64 4.90 3.20 15.99
N ALA A 65 3.98 3.35 15.03
CA ALA A 65 3.38 2.23 14.33
C ALA A 65 4.43 1.43 13.53
N ASN A 66 5.33 2.10 12.81
CA ASN A 66 6.42 1.44 12.08
C ASN A 66 7.40 0.72 13.03
N THR A 67 7.65 1.26 14.21
CA THR A 67 8.44 0.59 15.25
C THR A 67 7.74 -0.70 15.69
N ALA A 68 6.46 -0.65 16.03
CA ALA A 68 5.69 -1.83 16.42
C ALA A 68 5.62 -2.91 15.31
N ILE A 69 5.52 -2.48 14.03
CA ILE A 69 5.57 -3.38 12.87
C ILE A 69 6.93 -4.05 12.77
N SER A 70 8.02 -3.32 12.96
CA SER A 70 9.39 -3.84 12.84
C SER A 70 9.74 -4.91 13.88
N GLU A 71 9.09 -4.88 15.05
CA GLU A 71 9.23 -5.87 16.11
C GLU A 71 8.53 -7.21 15.79
N LYS A 72 7.66 -7.22 14.78
CA LYS A 72 6.90 -8.41 14.37
C LYS A 72 7.55 -9.10 13.17
N GLU A 73 8.17 -10.25 13.38
CA GLU A 73 8.84 -11.02 12.32
C GLU A 73 7.89 -11.39 11.16
N ASN A 74 6.63 -11.69 11.48
CA ASN A 74 5.60 -12.01 10.48
C ASN A 74 5.17 -10.82 9.62
N LEU A 75 5.57 -9.58 9.94
CA LEU A 75 5.29 -8.36 9.19
C LEU A 75 6.51 -7.81 8.44
N THR A 76 7.59 -8.57 8.37
CA THR A 76 8.87 -8.18 7.73
C THR A 76 8.66 -7.57 6.35
N GLY A 77 9.31 -6.42 6.13
CA GLY A 77 9.28 -5.68 4.87
C GLY A 77 8.07 -4.77 4.71
N SER A 78 7.19 -4.69 5.71
CA SER A 78 6.05 -3.77 5.71
C SER A 78 6.41 -2.45 6.38
N THR A 79 5.92 -1.35 5.80
CA THR A 79 6.03 0.01 6.35
C THR A 79 4.76 0.79 6.05
N VAL A 80 4.33 1.61 7.00
CA VAL A 80 3.26 2.58 6.81
C VAL A 80 3.88 3.88 6.32
N GLY A 81 3.41 4.36 5.17
CA GLY A 81 3.91 5.60 4.57
C GLY A 81 3.07 6.82 4.94
N GLU A 82 1.76 6.64 5.05
CA GLU A 82 0.83 7.72 5.36
C GLU A 82 -0.31 7.20 6.21
N MET A 83 -0.79 8.04 7.09
CA MET A 83 -1.97 7.81 7.90
C MET A 83 -2.83 9.07 7.93
N LEU A 84 -4.13 8.90 7.69
CA LEU A 84 -5.10 9.98 7.65
C LEU A 84 -6.29 9.62 8.54
N ASP A 85 -6.66 10.53 9.43
CA ASP A 85 -7.89 10.41 10.22
C ASP A 85 -9.10 10.82 9.39
N VAL A 86 -10.11 9.98 9.40
CA VAL A 86 -11.43 10.30 8.88
C VAL A 86 -12.32 10.77 10.02
N ARG A 87 -12.89 11.96 9.88
CA ARG A 87 -13.80 12.55 10.87
C ARG A 87 -15.09 12.99 10.22
N ASP A 88 -16.16 12.99 11.01
CA ASP A 88 -17.44 13.56 10.59
C ASP A 88 -17.42 15.10 10.66
N GLU A 89 -18.52 15.73 10.26
CA GLU A 89 -18.67 17.20 10.29
C GLU A 89 -18.60 17.79 11.73
N ASN A 90 -18.80 16.97 12.77
CA ASN A 90 -18.72 17.35 14.17
C ASN A 90 -17.32 17.10 14.76
N GLY A 91 -16.38 16.60 13.96
CA GLY A 91 -15.02 16.26 14.39
C GLY A 91 -14.90 14.91 15.09
N GLN A 92 -15.95 14.08 15.09
CA GLN A 92 -15.89 12.73 15.67
C GLN A 92 -15.05 11.81 14.78
N TYR A 93 -14.17 11.02 15.39
CA TYR A 93 -13.35 10.05 14.69
C TYR A 93 -14.19 8.89 14.14
N LEU A 94 -14.16 8.69 12.85
CA LEU A 94 -14.84 7.63 12.12
C LEU A 94 -13.92 6.47 11.77
N GLY A 95 -12.61 6.72 11.67
CA GLY A 95 -11.64 5.70 11.33
C GLY A 95 -10.36 6.29 10.74
N THR A 96 -9.51 5.42 10.20
CA THR A 96 -8.22 5.80 9.61
C THR A 96 -8.07 5.22 8.21
N ILE A 97 -7.53 6.00 7.31
CA ILE A 97 -7.03 5.56 6.01
C ILE A 97 -5.51 5.50 6.09
N LEU A 98 -4.94 4.40 5.60
CA LEU A 98 -3.49 4.17 5.63
C LEU A 98 -2.98 3.79 4.25
N SER A 99 -1.75 4.22 3.94
CA SER A 99 -0.98 3.62 2.87
C SER A 99 0.09 2.71 3.46
N VAL A 100 0.10 1.45 3.06
CA VAL A 100 1.04 0.44 3.56
C VAL A 100 1.80 -0.18 2.40
N THR A 101 3.13 -0.19 2.50
CA THR A 101 4.00 -0.81 1.51
C THR A 101 4.65 -2.06 2.08
N ASN A 102 4.64 -3.16 1.33
CA ASN A 102 5.49 -4.32 1.60
C ASN A 102 6.51 -4.48 0.47
N ALA A 103 7.81 -4.54 0.83
CA ALA A 103 8.91 -4.60 -0.12
C ALA A 103 9.21 -6.01 -0.65
N ASN A 104 8.47 -7.03 -0.18
CA ASN A 104 8.73 -8.44 -0.49
C ASN A 104 7.78 -9.01 -1.56
N GLY A 105 7.23 -8.18 -2.46
CA GLY A 105 6.54 -8.65 -3.65
C GLY A 105 7.50 -9.34 -4.62
N TYR A 106 6.97 -10.14 -5.54
CA TYR A 106 7.79 -10.82 -6.56
C TYR A 106 8.36 -9.83 -7.59
N GLY A 107 7.55 -8.87 -8.01
CA GLY A 107 7.93 -7.81 -8.96
C GLY A 107 8.44 -6.52 -8.31
N GLY A 108 8.59 -6.48 -6.99
CA GLY A 108 9.02 -5.31 -6.23
C GLY A 108 8.03 -4.89 -5.14
N ASN A 109 7.98 -3.62 -4.83
CA ASN A 109 7.09 -3.09 -3.81
C ASN A 109 5.62 -3.29 -4.18
N ILE A 110 4.83 -3.63 -3.17
CA ILE A 110 3.37 -3.62 -3.23
C ILE A 110 2.89 -2.59 -2.23
N THR A 111 2.19 -1.55 -2.72
CA THR A 111 1.61 -0.50 -1.87
C THR A 111 0.10 -0.57 -1.97
N ILE A 112 -0.55 -0.67 -0.82
CA ILE A 112 -2.01 -0.68 -0.70
C ILE A 112 -2.49 0.55 0.07
N ALA A 113 -3.65 1.07 -0.32
CA ALA A 113 -4.50 1.90 0.53
C ALA A 113 -5.43 0.96 1.30
N MET A 114 -5.69 1.25 2.56
CA MET A 114 -6.67 0.52 3.35
C MET A 114 -7.43 1.47 4.27
N GLY A 115 -8.71 1.21 4.46
CA GLY A 115 -9.58 1.93 5.36
C GLY A 115 -9.96 1.06 6.57
N VAL A 116 -9.76 1.57 7.78
CA VAL A 116 -10.16 0.90 9.02
C VAL A 116 -11.08 1.81 9.80
N ALA A 117 -12.30 1.34 10.08
CA ALA A 117 -13.28 2.10 10.85
C ALA A 117 -12.88 2.22 12.33
N SER A 118 -13.51 3.15 13.05
CA SER A 118 -13.24 3.38 14.47
C SER A 118 -13.48 2.15 15.36
N ASP A 119 -14.35 1.23 14.94
CA ASP A 119 -14.63 -0.03 15.63
C ASP A 119 -13.64 -1.17 15.27
N GLY A 120 -12.59 -0.88 14.47
CA GLY A 120 -11.60 -1.86 14.00
C GLY A 120 -12.01 -2.66 12.76
N THR A 121 -13.17 -2.40 12.18
CA THR A 121 -13.59 -3.06 10.94
C THR A 121 -12.75 -2.60 9.77
N LEU A 122 -12.08 -3.52 9.08
CA LEU A 122 -11.43 -3.26 7.78
C LEU A 122 -12.53 -3.01 6.74
N LYS A 123 -12.61 -1.79 6.22
CA LYS A 123 -13.59 -1.38 5.22
C LYS A 123 -13.25 -1.89 3.83
N GLY A 124 -11.97 -2.00 3.51
CA GLY A 124 -11.45 -2.51 2.25
C GLY A 124 -9.99 -2.18 2.04
N ILE A 125 -9.44 -2.72 0.96
CA ILE A 125 -8.13 -2.38 0.44
C ILE A 125 -8.21 -2.02 -1.04
N GLU A 126 -7.28 -1.19 -1.53
CA GLU A 126 -7.08 -0.90 -2.94
C GLU A 126 -5.57 -0.80 -3.23
N PHE A 127 -5.13 -1.25 -4.41
CA PHE A 127 -3.71 -1.17 -4.77
C PHE A 127 -3.34 0.20 -5.31
N LEU A 128 -2.42 0.89 -4.63
CA LEU A 128 -1.78 2.12 -5.10
C LEU A 128 -0.63 1.81 -6.05
N GLU A 129 0.17 0.79 -5.71
CA GLU A 129 1.30 0.34 -6.53
C GLU A 129 1.43 -1.18 -6.46
N ILE A 130 1.51 -1.81 -7.63
CA ILE A 130 1.80 -3.23 -7.78
C ILE A 130 2.40 -3.47 -9.17
N SER A 131 3.54 -4.14 -9.23
CA SER A 131 4.28 -4.44 -10.47
C SER A 131 4.53 -5.94 -10.62
N GLU A 132 3.50 -6.73 -10.39
CA GLU A 132 3.57 -8.19 -10.42
C GLU A 132 3.41 -8.76 -11.84
N THR A 133 3.71 -10.02 -12.01
CA THR A 133 3.56 -10.71 -13.29
C THR A 133 2.08 -10.76 -13.71
N ALA A 134 1.80 -10.31 -14.94
CA ALA A 134 0.47 -10.36 -15.55
C ALA A 134 -0.06 -11.80 -15.60
N GLY A 135 -1.32 -12.01 -15.24
CA GLY A 135 -1.96 -13.33 -15.18
C GLY A 135 -1.60 -14.20 -13.97
N LEU A 136 -0.65 -13.73 -13.12
CA LEU A 136 -0.24 -14.34 -11.86
C LEU A 136 -0.48 -13.35 -10.70
N GLY A 137 0.55 -12.72 -10.17
CA GLY A 137 0.45 -11.80 -9.04
C GLY A 137 -0.48 -10.60 -9.27
N MET A 138 -0.60 -10.13 -10.53
CA MET A 138 -1.54 -9.06 -10.89
C MET A 138 -3.01 -9.42 -10.66
N LYS A 139 -3.37 -10.69 -10.51
CA LYS A 139 -4.72 -11.12 -10.12
C LYS A 139 -5.10 -10.69 -8.69
N ALA A 140 -4.14 -10.22 -7.89
CA ALA A 140 -4.45 -9.59 -6.61
C ALA A 140 -5.34 -8.34 -6.76
N LYS A 141 -5.36 -7.71 -7.95
CA LYS A 141 -6.24 -6.58 -8.27
C LYS A 141 -7.66 -6.99 -8.67
N ASP A 142 -7.91 -8.26 -8.88
CA ASP A 142 -9.24 -8.72 -9.26
C ASP A 142 -10.24 -8.46 -8.13
N GLU A 143 -11.43 -8.01 -8.48
CA GLU A 143 -12.49 -7.67 -7.52
C GLU A 143 -12.83 -8.86 -6.61
N SER A 144 -12.78 -10.09 -7.13
CA SER A 144 -12.97 -11.31 -6.36
C SER A 144 -11.93 -11.50 -5.25
N PHE A 145 -10.67 -11.08 -5.46
CA PHE A 145 -9.64 -11.12 -4.45
C PHE A 145 -9.80 -9.98 -3.43
N LEU A 146 -10.15 -8.79 -3.88
CA LEU A 146 -10.33 -7.61 -3.02
C LEU A 146 -11.57 -7.76 -2.11
N ALA A 147 -12.61 -8.44 -2.58
CA ALA A 147 -13.87 -8.62 -1.84
C ALA A 147 -13.69 -9.28 -0.46
N GLN A 148 -12.67 -10.11 -0.27
CA GLN A 148 -12.39 -10.78 1.00
C GLN A 148 -11.93 -9.83 2.12
N PHE A 149 -11.53 -8.61 1.78
CA PHE A 149 -11.11 -7.58 2.73
C PHE A 149 -12.19 -6.53 3.02
N LYS A 150 -13.37 -6.69 2.44
CA LYS A 150 -14.42 -5.68 2.53
C LYS A 150 -15.32 -5.92 3.74
N ASP A 151 -15.42 -4.90 4.61
CA ASP A 151 -16.26 -4.89 5.81
C ASP A 151 -15.99 -6.08 6.77
N VAL A 152 -14.71 -6.40 6.99
CA VAL A 152 -14.28 -7.52 7.83
C VAL A 152 -13.75 -7.03 9.17
N LYS A 153 -14.33 -7.52 10.28
CA LYS A 153 -13.80 -7.31 11.63
C LYS A 153 -12.91 -8.50 12.00
N THR A 154 -11.60 -8.25 12.11
CA THR A 154 -10.60 -9.26 12.44
C THR A 154 -9.35 -8.61 13.05
N GLU A 155 -8.66 -9.34 13.90
CA GLU A 155 -7.37 -8.92 14.44
C GLU A 155 -6.25 -9.06 13.40
N SER A 156 -6.33 -10.09 12.55
CA SER A 156 -5.35 -10.33 11.49
C SER A 156 -5.88 -11.31 10.44
N PHE A 157 -5.21 -11.33 9.29
CA PHE A 157 -5.44 -12.31 8.24
C PHE A 157 -4.33 -13.35 8.22
N SER A 158 -4.70 -14.62 8.07
CA SER A 158 -3.77 -15.72 7.84
C SER A 158 -3.91 -16.28 6.42
N LEU A 159 -2.81 -16.82 5.90
CA LEU A 159 -2.84 -17.60 4.67
C LEU A 159 -3.38 -19.02 4.96
N PRO A 160 -3.93 -19.72 3.94
CA PRO A 160 -4.43 -21.08 4.11
C PRO A 160 -3.44 -21.99 4.83
N LYS A 161 -3.93 -22.79 5.79
CA LYS A 161 -3.17 -23.70 6.66
C LYS A 161 -2.34 -23.07 7.78
N ALA A 162 -2.41 -21.75 7.98
CA ALA A 162 -1.68 -21.05 9.04
C ALA A 162 -2.60 -20.35 10.06
N LYS A 163 -3.92 -20.61 10.02
CA LYS A 163 -4.93 -19.90 10.82
C LYS A 163 -4.78 -20.16 12.32
N LEU A 164 -4.72 -19.08 13.10
CA LEU A 164 -4.80 -19.07 14.55
C LEU A 164 -6.18 -18.59 15.05
N PRO A 165 -6.55 -18.84 16.33
CA PRO A 165 -7.76 -18.26 16.90
C PRO A 165 -7.77 -16.72 16.78
N GLY A 166 -8.89 -16.14 16.37
CA GLY A 166 -9.02 -14.68 16.14
C GLY A 166 -8.63 -14.19 14.74
N GLU A 167 -7.95 -15.03 13.95
CA GLU A 167 -7.56 -14.67 12.58
C GLU A 167 -8.65 -15.03 11.56
N THR A 168 -8.72 -14.23 10.49
CA THR A 168 -9.52 -14.54 9.30
C THR A 168 -8.63 -15.13 8.22
N GLU A 169 -9.00 -16.29 7.68
CA GLU A 169 -8.26 -16.91 6.57
C GLU A 169 -8.53 -16.13 5.29
N MET A 170 -7.47 -15.70 4.60
CA MET A 170 -7.56 -15.08 3.28
C MET A 170 -7.19 -16.06 2.18
N ASP A 171 -7.91 -16.00 1.08
CA ASP A 171 -7.56 -16.76 -0.12
C ASP A 171 -6.27 -16.22 -0.74
N ALA A 172 -5.40 -17.15 -1.12
CA ALA A 172 -4.17 -16.79 -1.82
C ALA A 172 -4.40 -16.63 -3.32
N VAL A 173 -3.68 -15.73 -3.95
CA VAL A 173 -3.63 -15.64 -5.41
C VAL A 173 -3.00 -16.92 -5.97
N SER A 174 -3.75 -17.64 -6.80
CA SER A 174 -3.30 -18.91 -7.39
C SER A 174 -1.98 -18.75 -8.13
N SER A 175 -1.02 -19.59 -7.82
CA SER A 175 0.34 -19.61 -8.38
C SER A 175 1.16 -18.33 -8.11
N ALA A 176 0.79 -17.50 -7.12
CA ALA A 176 1.48 -16.28 -6.74
C ALA A 176 1.68 -16.19 -5.21
N THR A 177 2.33 -17.19 -4.63
CA THR A 177 2.53 -17.30 -3.17
C THR A 177 3.32 -16.12 -2.59
N ILE A 178 4.33 -15.60 -3.31
CA ILE A 178 5.13 -14.46 -2.85
C ILE A 178 4.27 -13.21 -2.77
N THR A 179 3.50 -12.90 -3.81
CA THR A 179 2.54 -11.80 -3.84
C THR A 179 1.50 -11.92 -2.73
N SER A 180 0.91 -13.12 -2.54
CA SER A 180 -0.08 -13.36 -1.48
C SER A 180 0.49 -13.11 -0.08
N LYS A 181 1.73 -13.54 0.17
CA LYS A 181 2.43 -13.28 1.44
C LYS A 181 2.71 -11.79 1.65
N ALA A 182 3.12 -11.08 0.59
CA ALA A 182 3.39 -9.65 0.67
C ALA A 182 2.11 -8.85 0.97
N VAL A 183 0.99 -9.18 0.30
CA VAL A 183 -0.32 -8.58 0.58
C VAL A 183 -0.79 -8.89 2.00
N ASN A 184 -0.71 -10.15 2.44
CA ASN A 184 -1.06 -10.54 3.81
C ASN A 184 -0.28 -9.73 4.85
N ARG A 185 1.03 -9.59 4.67
CA ARG A 185 1.89 -8.79 5.55
C ARG A 185 1.52 -7.31 5.56
N ALA A 186 1.24 -6.73 4.38
CA ALA A 186 0.84 -5.34 4.26
C ALA A 186 -0.49 -5.07 4.97
N VAL A 187 -1.50 -5.94 4.76
CA VAL A 187 -2.81 -5.80 5.42
C VAL A 187 -2.67 -5.93 6.94
N ASN A 188 -1.95 -6.92 7.43
CA ASN A 188 -1.75 -7.11 8.87
C ASN A 188 -0.94 -5.98 9.50
N ALA A 189 0.05 -5.42 8.79
CA ALA A 189 0.77 -4.25 9.26
C ALA A 189 -0.14 -3.02 9.37
N GLY A 190 -1.04 -2.83 8.41
CA GLY A 190 -2.01 -1.75 8.47
C GLY A 190 -3.06 -1.93 9.58
N LEU A 191 -3.52 -3.15 9.85
CA LEU A 191 -4.42 -3.43 10.99
C LEU A 191 -3.73 -3.09 12.32
N LEU A 192 -2.47 -3.52 12.52
CA LEU A 192 -1.69 -3.18 13.71
C LEU A 192 -1.50 -1.65 13.85
N ALA A 193 -1.20 -0.97 12.76
CA ALA A 193 -1.04 0.49 12.78
C ALA A 193 -2.35 1.21 13.12
N ALA A 194 -3.47 0.76 12.56
CA ALA A 194 -4.79 1.30 12.89
C ALA A 194 -5.17 1.06 14.36
N GLU A 195 -4.81 -0.09 14.92
CA GLU A 195 -5.00 -0.39 16.35
C GLU A 195 -4.20 0.59 17.22
N CYS A 196 -2.95 0.88 16.88
CA CYS A 196 -2.14 1.86 17.60
C CYS A 196 -2.81 3.25 17.66
N ILE A 197 -3.41 3.70 16.55
CA ILE A 197 -4.14 4.99 16.52
C ILE A 197 -5.41 4.93 17.34
N ARG A 198 -6.21 3.88 17.18
CA ARG A 198 -7.46 3.70 17.94
C ARG A 198 -7.20 3.74 19.45
N ALA A 199 -6.11 3.11 19.91
CA ALA A 199 -5.69 3.15 21.30
C ALA A 199 -5.39 4.59 21.79
N VAL A 200 -4.74 5.41 20.96
CA VAL A 200 -4.46 6.82 21.28
C VAL A 200 -5.74 7.66 21.39
N TYR A 201 -6.73 7.40 20.53
CA TYR A 201 -8.03 8.09 20.57
C TYR A 201 -9.00 7.53 21.62
N GLY A 202 -8.58 6.53 22.41
CA GLY A 202 -9.40 5.93 23.46
C GLY A 202 -10.57 5.09 22.93
N VAL A 203 -10.49 4.67 21.68
CA VAL A 203 -11.46 3.77 21.04
C VAL A 203 -10.91 2.34 21.15
N THR A 204 -11.08 1.75 22.33
CA THR A 204 -10.80 0.31 22.57
C THR A 204 -12.12 -0.45 22.62
N ASP A 205 -12.12 -1.69 22.12
CA ASP A 205 -13.27 -2.62 22.19
C ASP A 205 -13.76 -2.88 23.60
#